data_10fae0d918796c45cfc55d601f93e979
#
_entry.id   10fae0d918796c45cfc55d601f93e979
#
_cell.length_a   1.000
_cell.length_b   1.000
_cell.length_c   1.000
_cell.angle_alpha   90.00
_cell.angle_beta   90.00
_cell.angle_gamma   90.00
#
_symmetry.space_group_name_H-M   'P 1'
#
loop_
_entity.id
_entity.type
_entity.pdbx_description
1 polymer ?
#
loop_
_entity_poly.entity_id
_entity_poly.type
_entity_poly.pdbx_seq_one_letter_code
_entity_poly.pdbx_strand_id
1 'polypeptide(L)'
;VLYALDPAMPVLLRPDDAVQVGWDPRRAVLVRPPDGVTPTALASLLRGMQVPLGKAELQQLAVTHGMADTLDQLLEALENSGVVRGRSCQSTPRALSIRVHGTGPLSDLLVETLRCSGARIAHTSHTGASVSAASADMVVLTDYLVADPRLVRDLHSVGVPHLPVRVRDGAGLVGPLVIPGVTSCLACADLHRTDRDGAWPAVAAQLRDVIGCADRPTVLATAAVALGQLQRIITAVRGQEAAGAPPATLNTTLQVDVSNNTITARRWSRHPRCEC
;
A
#
# COMPACT_ATOMS: atom_id res chain seq x y z
N VAL A 1 16.07 -3.77 -17.56
CA VAL A 1 15.92 -2.94 -16.34
C VAL A 1 15.42 -1.58 -16.78
N LEU A 2 14.37 -1.07 -16.10
CA LEU A 2 13.88 0.30 -16.25
C LEU A 2 14.37 1.11 -15.04
N TYR A 3 14.87 2.29 -15.29
CA TYR A 3 15.32 3.23 -14.27
C TYR A 3 14.31 4.36 -14.13
N ALA A 4 13.95 4.69 -12.91
CA ALA A 4 13.05 5.81 -12.64
C ALA A 4 13.50 6.57 -11.38
N LEU A 5 13.53 7.88 -11.50
CA LEU A 5 13.60 8.78 -10.35
C LEU A 5 12.21 8.90 -9.72
N ASP A 6 12.14 9.00 -8.40
CA ASP A 6 10.84 9.22 -7.72
C ASP A 6 10.21 10.54 -8.22
N PRO A 7 9.05 10.51 -8.90
CA PRO A 7 8.43 11.72 -9.45
C PRO A 7 8.00 12.72 -8.37
N ALA A 8 7.89 12.27 -7.10
CA ALA A 8 7.60 13.16 -5.97
C ALA A 8 8.81 13.99 -5.53
N MET A 9 10.02 13.68 -6.04
CA MET A 9 11.24 14.41 -5.71
C MET A 9 11.56 15.43 -6.80
N PRO A 10 11.43 16.75 -6.56
CA PRO A 10 11.78 17.78 -7.52
C PRO A 10 13.28 17.78 -7.80
N VAL A 11 13.65 18.10 -9.05
CA VAL A 11 15.03 18.31 -9.48
C VAL A 11 15.32 19.81 -9.56
N LEU A 12 16.20 20.30 -8.70
CA LEU A 12 16.46 21.72 -8.46
C LEU A 12 17.92 22.07 -8.80
N LEU A 13 18.13 23.23 -9.40
CA LEU A 13 19.46 23.81 -9.61
C LEU A 13 19.86 24.62 -8.37
N ARG A 14 21.10 24.47 -7.92
CA ARG A 14 21.65 25.20 -6.80
C ARG A 14 22.68 26.24 -7.25
N PRO A 15 22.89 27.33 -6.46
CA PRO A 15 23.92 28.33 -6.76
C PRO A 15 25.36 27.84 -6.72
N ASP A 16 25.61 26.68 -6.06
CA ASP A 16 26.92 26.03 -5.92
C ASP A 16 27.19 24.98 -7.01
N ASP A 17 26.55 25.13 -8.16
CA ASP A 17 26.66 24.25 -9.34
C ASP A 17 26.29 22.79 -9.09
N ALA A 18 25.68 22.45 -7.96
CA ALA A 18 25.10 21.14 -7.69
C ALA A 18 23.65 21.05 -8.18
N VAL A 19 23.20 19.84 -8.46
CA VAL A 19 21.79 19.51 -8.69
C VAL A 19 21.23 18.83 -7.45
N GLN A 20 20.15 19.35 -6.91
CA GLN A 20 19.47 18.75 -5.76
C GLN A 20 18.25 17.98 -6.22
N VAL A 21 18.17 16.72 -5.80
CA VAL A 21 16.99 15.86 -5.97
C VAL A 21 16.26 15.76 -4.64
N GLY A 22 15.04 16.23 -4.61
CA GLY A 22 14.23 16.35 -3.40
C GLY A 22 14.29 17.72 -2.75
N TRP A 23 13.25 18.02 -1.96
CA TRP A 23 13.12 19.30 -1.26
C TRP A 23 13.40 19.20 0.25
N ASP A 24 12.98 18.11 0.90
CA ASP A 24 13.22 17.89 2.32
C ASP A 24 14.71 17.71 2.60
N PRO A 25 15.36 18.56 3.42
CA PRO A 25 16.79 18.44 3.70
C PRO A 25 17.25 17.10 4.29
N ARG A 26 16.33 16.36 4.93
CA ARG A 26 16.62 15.03 5.51
C ARG A 26 16.66 13.92 4.46
N ARG A 27 16.10 14.18 3.28
CA ARG A 27 15.93 13.19 2.21
C ARG A 27 16.52 13.63 0.88
N ALA A 28 16.81 14.92 0.74
CA ALA A 28 17.37 15.47 -0.47
C ALA A 28 18.80 14.94 -0.71
N VAL A 29 19.07 14.62 -1.96
CA VAL A 29 20.39 14.17 -2.41
C VAL A 29 21.01 15.24 -3.29
N LEU A 30 22.28 15.56 -3.05
CA LEU A 30 23.05 16.49 -3.87
C LEU A 30 23.89 15.69 -4.87
N VAL A 31 23.69 15.97 -6.15
CA VAL A 31 24.44 15.37 -7.26
C VAL A 31 25.30 16.45 -7.90
N ARG A 32 26.61 16.24 -7.93
CA ARG A 32 27.52 17.13 -8.63
C ARG A 32 27.66 16.67 -10.07
N PRO A 33 27.59 17.62 -11.04
CA PRO A 33 27.85 17.28 -12.42
C PRO A 33 29.28 16.70 -12.60
N PRO A 34 29.44 15.69 -13.47
CA PRO A 34 30.76 15.25 -13.90
C PRO A 34 31.53 16.37 -14.63
N ASP A 35 32.84 16.22 -14.72
CA ASP A 35 33.71 17.18 -15.43
C ASP A 35 33.22 17.40 -16.88
N GLY A 36 33.08 18.65 -17.28
CA GLY A 36 32.61 19.04 -18.60
C GLY A 36 31.08 19.05 -18.78
N VAL A 37 30.31 18.64 -17.75
CA VAL A 37 28.84 18.64 -17.78
C VAL A 37 28.29 19.84 -17.01
N THR A 38 27.35 20.55 -17.60
CA THR A 38 26.70 21.68 -16.92
C THR A 38 25.63 21.19 -15.93
N PRO A 39 25.40 21.91 -14.81
CA PRO A 39 24.31 21.59 -13.88
C PRO A 39 22.94 21.48 -14.57
N THR A 40 22.71 22.31 -15.58
CA THR A 40 21.47 22.32 -16.36
C THR A 40 21.31 21.03 -17.17
N ALA A 41 22.38 20.53 -17.80
CA ALA A 41 22.35 19.27 -18.55
C ALA A 41 22.08 18.07 -17.63
N LEU A 42 22.74 18.01 -16.48
CA LEU A 42 22.46 16.98 -15.46
C LEU A 42 21.02 17.07 -14.95
N ALA A 43 20.52 18.26 -14.65
CA ALA A 43 19.14 18.43 -14.21
C ALA A 43 18.11 18.02 -15.27
N SER A 44 18.41 18.24 -16.55
CA SER A 44 17.55 17.80 -17.67
C SER A 44 17.50 16.28 -17.78
N LEU A 45 18.65 15.60 -17.67
CA LEU A 45 18.73 14.13 -17.62
C LEU A 45 17.90 13.58 -16.46
N LEU A 46 18.10 14.10 -15.24
CA LEU A 46 17.39 13.65 -14.03
C LEU A 46 15.88 13.89 -14.13
N ARG A 47 15.43 15.01 -14.72
CA ARG A 47 14.01 15.24 -14.99
C ARG A 47 13.44 14.27 -16.00
N GLY A 48 14.20 13.92 -17.04
CA GLY A 48 13.83 12.88 -17.99
C GLY A 48 13.60 11.52 -17.33
N MET A 49 14.38 11.22 -16.27
CA MET A 49 14.23 9.99 -15.48
C MET A 49 13.04 9.98 -14.53
N GLN A 50 12.23 11.03 -14.40
CA GLN A 50 10.96 10.99 -13.66
C GLN A 50 9.90 10.11 -14.36
N VAL A 51 10.12 9.77 -15.63
CA VAL A 51 9.40 8.71 -16.35
C VAL A 51 10.31 7.48 -16.40
N PRO A 52 9.78 6.26 -16.20
CA PRO A 52 10.59 5.04 -16.31
C PRO A 52 11.21 4.89 -17.71
N LEU A 53 12.52 4.84 -17.79
CA LEU A 53 13.28 4.72 -19.04
C LEU A 53 14.12 3.44 -19.05
N GLY A 54 14.19 2.80 -20.22
CA GLY A 54 15.12 1.69 -20.47
C GLY A 54 16.57 2.16 -20.56
N LYS A 55 17.55 1.25 -20.37
CA LYS A 55 18.97 1.60 -20.45
C LYS A 55 19.34 2.24 -21.82
N ALA A 56 18.75 1.76 -22.91
CA ALA A 56 18.99 2.32 -24.25
C ALA A 56 18.48 3.76 -24.40
N GLU A 57 17.30 4.04 -23.86
CA GLU A 57 16.68 5.39 -23.89
C GLU A 57 17.48 6.36 -23.00
N LEU A 58 17.93 5.90 -21.84
CA LEU A 58 18.83 6.67 -20.97
C LEU A 58 20.17 6.96 -21.60
N GLN A 59 20.73 6.00 -22.34
CA GLN A 59 21.97 6.18 -23.09
C GLN A 59 21.80 7.29 -24.15
N GLN A 60 20.69 7.27 -24.89
CA GLN A 60 20.40 8.32 -25.88
C GLN A 60 20.26 9.69 -25.21
N LEU A 61 19.53 9.74 -24.09
CA LEU A 61 19.36 10.98 -23.33
C LEU A 61 20.70 11.48 -22.77
N ALA A 62 21.55 10.61 -22.28
CA ALA A 62 22.88 10.94 -21.78
C ALA A 62 23.80 11.45 -22.90
N VAL A 63 23.77 10.86 -24.09
CA VAL A 63 24.49 11.37 -25.27
C VAL A 63 24.06 12.80 -25.60
N THR A 64 22.77 13.08 -25.61
CA THR A 64 22.23 14.42 -25.88
C THR A 64 22.74 15.47 -24.90
N HIS A 65 23.03 15.08 -23.66
CA HIS A 65 23.51 15.96 -22.60
C HIS A 65 25.02 15.86 -22.31
N GLY A 66 25.78 15.15 -23.15
CA GLY A 66 27.24 15.02 -23.01
C GLY A 66 27.70 14.14 -21.82
N MET A 67 26.87 13.18 -21.40
CA MET A 67 27.11 12.32 -20.22
C MET A 67 27.21 10.82 -20.56
N ALA A 68 27.46 10.48 -21.84
CA ALA A 68 27.45 9.08 -22.27
C ALA A 68 28.45 8.20 -21.50
N ASP A 69 29.65 8.71 -21.27
CA ASP A 69 30.72 7.95 -20.61
C ASP A 69 30.58 7.87 -19.06
N THR A 70 29.80 8.75 -18.48
CA THR A 70 29.62 8.86 -17.02
C THR A 70 28.27 8.31 -16.56
N LEU A 71 27.39 7.88 -17.47
CA LEU A 71 26.04 7.45 -17.17
C LEU A 71 25.99 6.28 -16.18
N ASP A 72 26.81 5.24 -16.39
CA ASP A 72 26.79 4.06 -15.53
C ASP A 72 27.22 4.39 -14.10
N GLN A 73 28.25 5.24 -13.92
CA GLN A 73 28.66 5.72 -12.60
C GLN A 73 27.59 6.58 -11.93
N LEU A 74 26.93 7.44 -12.69
CA LEU A 74 25.84 8.26 -12.22
C LEU A 74 24.65 7.40 -11.75
N LEU A 75 24.26 6.40 -12.54
CA LEU A 75 23.18 5.48 -12.19
C LEU A 75 23.49 4.70 -10.91
N GLU A 76 24.71 4.16 -10.77
CA GLU A 76 25.16 3.47 -9.56
C GLU A 76 25.11 4.38 -8.34
N ALA A 77 25.58 5.61 -8.44
CA ALA A 77 25.53 6.58 -7.35
C ALA A 77 24.10 6.95 -6.96
N LEU A 78 23.19 7.10 -7.94
CA LEU A 78 21.78 7.39 -7.72
C LEU A 78 21.02 6.19 -7.12
N GLU A 79 21.33 4.96 -7.53
CA GLU A 79 20.79 3.74 -6.92
C GLU A 79 21.25 3.59 -5.46
N ASN A 80 22.53 3.78 -5.21
CA ASN A 80 23.11 3.72 -3.86
C ASN A 80 22.53 4.79 -2.91
N SER A 81 22.16 5.96 -3.45
CA SER A 81 21.48 7.00 -2.68
C SER A 81 19.98 6.75 -2.50
N GLY A 82 19.43 5.75 -3.18
CA GLY A 82 18.00 5.37 -3.11
C GLY A 82 17.03 6.30 -3.82
N VAL A 83 17.50 7.29 -4.59
CA VAL A 83 16.65 8.22 -5.36
C VAL A 83 16.24 7.67 -6.72
N VAL A 84 17.02 6.76 -7.29
CA VAL A 84 16.69 6.01 -8.51
C VAL A 84 16.44 4.56 -8.15
N ARG A 85 15.45 3.96 -8.76
CA ARG A 85 15.15 2.53 -8.63
C ARG A 85 15.25 1.86 -9.99
N GLY A 86 16.15 0.89 -10.09
CA GLY A 86 16.16 -0.05 -11.21
C GLY A 86 14.99 -1.04 -11.05
N ARG A 87 14.07 -1.10 -12.01
CA ARG A 87 13.01 -2.09 -12.04
C ARG A 87 13.31 -3.13 -13.11
N SER A 88 13.43 -4.39 -12.70
CA SER A 88 13.49 -5.49 -13.68
C SER A 88 12.13 -5.60 -14.38
N CYS A 89 12.10 -5.46 -15.69
CA CYS A 89 10.92 -5.71 -16.51
C CYS A 89 10.82 -7.22 -16.81
N GLN A 90 10.56 -8.03 -15.79
CA GLN A 90 10.24 -9.44 -15.99
C GLN A 90 8.72 -9.56 -16.00
N SER A 91 8.18 -9.92 -17.16
CA SER A 91 6.77 -10.21 -17.50
C SER A 91 5.77 -9.09 -17.19
N THR A 92 4.76 -8.94 -18.03
CA THR A 92 3.57 -8.13 -17.71
C THR A 92 2.92 -8.71 -16.46
N PRO A 93 2.98 -8.03 -15.31
CA PRO A 93 2.43 -8.59 -14.09
C PRO A 93 0.91 -8.73 -14.27
N ARG A 94 0.38 -9.92 -13.96
CA ARG A 94 -1.06 -10.15 -13.93
C ARG A 94 -1.71 -9.06 -13.08
N ALA A 95 -2.73 -8.40 -13.61
CA ALA A 95 -3.49 -7.41 -12.86
C ALA A 95 -4.15 -8.08 -11.67
N LEU A 96 -3.80 -7.62 -10.45
CA LEU A 96 -4.39 -8.11 -9.20
C LEU A 96 -5.90 -7.86 -9.21
N SER A 97 -6.69 -8.87 -8.83
CA SER A 97 -8.14 -8.75 -8.68
C SER A 97 -8.48 -8.49 -7.21
N ILE A 98 -8.99 -7.30 -6.90
CA ILE A 98 -9.38 -6.90 -5.55
C ILE A 98 -10.90 -6.79 -5.49
N ARG A 99 -11.50 -7.50 -4.53
CA ARG A 99 -12.93 -7.34 -4.22
C ARG A 99 -13.07 -6.46 -2.99
N VAL A 100 -13.82 -5.38 -3.10
CA VAL A 100 -14.29 -4.59 -1.96
C VAL A 100 -15.66 -5.13 -1.57
N HIS A 101 -15.79 -5.61 -0.33
CA HIS A 101 -17.04 -6.17 0.20
C HIS A 101 -17.53 -5.33 1.37
N GLY A 102 -18.66 -4.70 1.20
CA GLY A 102 -19.32 -3.83 2.16
C GLY A 102 -20.23 -2.83 1.49
N THR A 103 -20.91 -2.02 2.29
CA THR A 103 -21.77 -0.92 1.83
C THR A 103 -21.63 0.25 2.78
N GLY A 104 -21.26 1.41 2.25
CA GLY A 104 -21.09 2.62 3.04
C GLY A 104 -19.94 3.48 2.53
N PRO A 105 -19.61 4.55 3.26
CA PRO A 105 -18.69 5.57 2.78
C PRO A 105 -17.23 5.06 2.57
N LEU A 106 -16.79 4.03 3.30
CA LEU A 106 -15.45 3.47 3.09
C LEU A 106 -15.39 2.61 1.83
N SER A 107 -16.41 1.78 1.57
CA SER A 107 -16.48 0.99 0.32
C SER A 107 -16.54 1.90 -0.90
N ASP A 108 -17.33 2.95 -0.88
CA ASP A 108 -17.47 3.89 -2.00
C ASP A 108 -16.12 4.56 -2.32
N LEU A 109 -15.46 5.12 -1.29
CA LEU A 109 -14.15 5.77 -1.43
C LEU A 109 -13.06 4.79 -1.92
N LEU A 110 -13.03 3.57 -1.39
CA LEU A 110 -12.01 2.59 -1.76
C LEU A 110 -12.24 2.06 -3.19
N VAL A 111 -13.49 1.82 -3.59
CA VAL A 111 -13.82 1.41 -4.96
C VAL A 111 -13.39 2.49 -5.96
N GLU A 112 -13.75 3.75 -5.70
CA GLU A 112 -13.40 4.87 -6.57
C GLU A 112 -11.89 5.03 -6.72
N THR A 113 -11.18 5.08 -5.60
CA THR A 113 -9.75 5.36 -5.60
C THR A 113 -8.89 4.18 -6.09
N LEU A 114 -9.31 2.94 -5.84
CA LEU A 114 -8.60 1.76 -6.32
C LEU A 114 -8.69 1.55 -7.85
N ARG A 115 -9.67 2.13 -8.52
CA ARG A 115 -9.77 2.08 -10.00
C ARG A 115 -8.52 2.62 -10.70
N CYS A 116 -7.85 3.60 -10.07
CA CYS A 116 -6.59 4.17 -10.59
C CYS A 116 -5.33 3.37 -10.21
N SER A 117 -5.45 2.29 -9.42
CA SER A 117 -4.31 1.51 -8.94
C SER A 117 -3.74 0.51 -9.96
N GLY A 118 -4.42 0.34 -11.11
CA GLY A 118 -4.11 -0.69 -12.10
C GLY A 118 -4.53 -2.10 -11.66
N ALA A 119 -5.23 -2.28 -10.54
CA ALA A 119 -5.88 -3.51 -10.15
C ALA A 119 -7.29 -3.62 -10.78
N ARG A 120 -7.80 -4.84 -10.93
CA ARG A 120 -9.20 -5.08 -11.31
C ARG A 120 -10.05 -5.02 -10.04
N ILE A 121 -11.02 -4.11 -10.01
CA ILE A 121 -11.84 -3.89 -8.82
C ILE A 121 -13.25 -4.43 -9.04
N ALA A 122 -13.70 -5.29 -8.11
CA ALA A 122 -15.07 -5.74 -8.00
C ALA A 122 -15.66 -5.22 -6.68
N HIS A 123 -16.92 -4.82 -6.68
CA HIS A 123 -17.66 -4.39 -5.48
C HIS A 123 -18.81 -5.35 -5.22
N THR A 124 -18.99 -5.75 -3.96
CA THR A 124 -20.10 -6.58 -3.51
C THR A 124 -20.61 -6.08 -2.16
N SER A 125 -21.94 -5.95 -2.03
CA SER A 125 -22.59 -5.44 -0.80
C SER A 125 -23.52 -6.45 -0.12
N HIS A 126 -23.78 -7.61 -0.77
CA HIS A 126 -24.77 -8.56 -0.27
C HIS A 126 -24.19 -9.54 0.75
N THR A 127 -24.86 -9.69 1.88
CA THR A 127 -24.70 -10.82 2.81
C THR A 127 -24.99 -12.12 2.05
N GLY A 128 -24.03 -13.06 2.05
CA GLY A 128 -24.17 -14.34 1.35
C GLY A 128 -23.49 -14.42 -0.03
N ALA A 129 -22.72 -13.39 -0.42
CA ALA A 129 -21.87 -13.49 -1.60
C ALA A 129 -20.82 -14.58 -1.39
N SER A 130 -20.93 -15.69 -2.14
CA SER A 130 -19.90 -16.74 -2.12
C SER A 130 -18.59 -16.23 -2.68
N VAL A 131 -17.49 -16.64 -2.08
CA VAL A 131 -16.14 -16.33 -2.56
C VAL A 131 -15.54 -17.59 -3.13
N SER A 132 -15.11 -17.54 -4.39
CA SER A 132 -14.24 -18.58 -4.95
C SER A 132 -12.83 -18.02 -5.10
N ALA A 133 -11.81 -18.86 -4.97
CA ALA A 133 -10.41 -18.46 -5.19
C ALA A 133 -10.18 -17.86 -6.59
N ALA A 134 -11.02 -18.23 -7.58
CA ALA A 134 -10.96 -17.69 -8.93
C ALA A 134 -11.52 -16.26 -9.05
N SER A 135 -12.24 -15.76 -8.04
CA SER A 135 -12.98 -14.49 -8.14
C SER A 135 -12.23 -13.26 -7.62
N ALA A 136 -11.24 -13.45 -6.76
CA ALA A 136 -10.43 -12.34 -6.22
C ALA A 136 -9.10 -12.87 -5.67
N ASP A 137 -8.04 -12.12 -5.91
CA ASP A 137 -6.72 -12.37 -5.29
C ASP A 137 -6.65 -11.79 -3.86
N MET A 138 -7.55 -10.85 -3.54
CA MET A 138 -7.66 -10.21 -2.23
C MET A 138 -9.08 -9.68 -2.01
N VAL A 139 -9.55 -9.69 -0.76
CA VAL A 139 -10.82 -9.07 -0.36
C VAL A 139 -10.57 -7.98 0.68
N VAL A 140 -11.18 -6.81 0.49
CA VAL A 140 -11.24 -5.74 1.49
C VAL A 140 -12.63 -5.78 2.11
N LEU A 141 -12.70 -6.03 3.42
CA LEU A 141 -13.95 -6.09 4.19
C LEU A 141 -14.22 -4.71 4.79
N THR A 142 -15.22 -4.00 4.26
CA THR A 142 -15.44 -2.58 4.58
C THR A 142 -16.72 -2.34 5.37
N ASP A 143 -16.75 -1.22 6.08
CA ASP A 143 -17.89 -0.58 6.73
C ASP A 143 -18.51 -1.34 7.92
N TYR A 144 -18.78 -2.64 7.80
CA TYR A 144 -19.39 -3.42 8.88
C TYR A 144 -18.47 -3.53 10.12
N LEU A 145 -19.04 -3.31 11.31
CA LEU A 145 -18.30 -3.38 12.57
C LEU A 145 -17.73 -4.77 12.86
N VAL A 146 -18.46 -5.81 12.48
CA VAL A 146 -18.03 -7.20 12.55
C VAL A 146 -18.24 -7.86 11.19
N ALA A 147 -17.21 -8.47 10.65
CA ALA A 147 -17.30 -9.20 9.39
C ALA A 147 -18.18 -10.45 9.55
N ASP A 148 -18.95 -10.80 8.49
CA ASP A 148 -19.76 -12.02 8.51
C ASP A 148 -18.86 -13.26 8.72
N PRO A 149 -19.08 -14.06 9.77
CA PRO A 149 -18.27 -15.24 10.06
C PRO A 149 -18.32 -16.31 8.94
N ARG A 150 -19.40 -16.34 8.14
CA ARG A 150 -19.52 -17.25 7.00
C ARG A 150 -18.53 -16.82 5.90
N LEU A 151 -18.57 -15.54 5.53
CA LEU A 151 -17.64 -14.98 4.54
C LEU A 151 -16.18 -15.16 4.99
N VAL A 152 -15.86 -14.89 6.25
CA VAL A 152 -14.51 -15.07 6.79
C VAL A 152 -14.05 -16.53 6.70
N ARG A 153 -14.93 -17.49 7.00
CA ARG A 153 -14.63 -18.93 6.85
C ARG A 153 -14.39 -19.32 5.39
N ASP A 154 -15.23 -18.80 4.48
CA ASP A 154 -15.08 -19.06 3.04
C ASP A 154 -13.74 -18.50 2.53
N LEU A 155 -13.37 -17.27 2.91
CA LEU A 155 -12.08 -16.67 2.57
C LEU A 155 -10.90 -17.51 3.09
N HIS A 156 -11.03 -18.03 4.31
CA HIS A 156 -10.02 -18.92 4.89
C HIS A 156 -9.92 -20.25 4.13
N SER A 157 -11.05 -20.89 3.83
CA SER A 157 -11.09 -22.20 3.16
C SER A 157 -10.51 -22.16 1.75
N VAL A 158 -10.68 -21.04 1.05
CA VAL A 158 -10.13 -20.85 -0.31
C VAL A 158 -8.77 -20.17 -0.33
N GLY A 159 -8.20 -19.83 0.84
CA GLY A 159 -6.87 -19.23 0.97
C GLY A 159 -6.77 -17.79 0.49
N VAL A 160 -7.88 -17.03 0.45
CA VAL A 160 -7.88 -15.65 -0.05
C VAL A 160 -7.50 -14.65 1.05
N PRO A 161 -6.42 -13.87 0.86
CA PRO A 161 -6.04 -12.80 1.78
C PRO A 161 -7.14 -11.75 1.91
N HIS A 162 -7.30 -11.20 3.12
CA HIS A 162 -8.30 -10.17 3.35
C HIS A 162 -7.89 -9.13 4.38
N LEU A 163 -8.40 -7.89 4.18
CA LEU A 163 -8.10 -6.73 5.01
C LEU A 163 -9.41 -6.08 5.47
N PRO A 164 -9.76 -6.10 6.77
CA PRO A 164 -10.87 -5.32 7.30
C PRO A 164 -10.51 -3.83 7.38
N VAL A 165 -11.46 -2.98 6.96
CA VAL A 165 -11.37 -1.51 7.03
C VAL A 165 -12.73 -0.99 7.49
N ARG A 166 -12.78 -0.38 8.67
CA ARG A 166 -14.03 0.09 9.28
C ARG A 166 -13.80 1.28 10.20
N VAL A 167 -14.86 1.97 10.54
CA VAL A 167 -14.87 2.95 11.63
C VAL A 167 -15.60 2.39 12.83
N ARG A 168 -15.14 2.68 14.04
CA ARG A 168 -15.72 2.23 15.30
C ARG A 168 -15.53 3.31 16.34
N ASP A 169 -16.61 3.70 17.01
CA ASP A 169 -16.58 4.67 18.12
C ASP A 169 -15.82 5.96 17.75
N GLY A 170 -16.05 6.47 16.52
CA GLY A 170 -15.40 7.69 16.03
C GLY A 170 -13.95 7.52 15.57
N ALA A 171 -13.36 6.32 15.60
CA ALA A 171 -12.00 6.05 15.15
C ALA A 171 -11.98 5.08 13.96
N GLY A 172 -11.04 5.29 13.05
CA GLY A 172 -10.80 4.38 11.92
C GLY A 172 -9.99 3.15 12.33
N LEU A 173 -10.30 1.99 11.77
CA LEU A 173 -9.59 0.74 11.99
C LEU A 173 -9.20 0.12 10.64
N VAL A 174 -7.91 -0.11 10.43
CA VAL A 174 -7.37 -0.77 9.23
C VAL A 174 -6.59 -2.01 9.65
N GLY A 175 -7.00 -3.18 9.16
CA GLY A 175 -6.38 -4.45 9.50
C GLY A 175 -7.02 -5.21 10.67
N PRO A 176 -6.41 -6.35 11.05
CA PRO A 176 -5.16 -6.88 10.53
C PRO A 176 -5.27 -7.40 9.10
N LEU A 177 -4.19 -7.34 8.32
CA LEU A 177 -4.09 -8.09 7.07
C LEU A 177 -4.01 -9.58 7.42
N VAL A 178 -4.99 -10.32 6.98
CA VAL A 178 -5.06 -11.77 7.15
C VAL A 178 -4.58 -12.46 5.88
N ILE A 179 -3.56 -13.27 6.00
CA ILE A 179 -3.10 -14.22 4.99
C ILE A 179 -3.37 -15.61 5.58
N PRO A 180 -4.39 -16.34 5.06
CA PRO A 180 -4.76 -17.66 5.61
C PRO A 180 -3.57 -18.60 5.74
N GLY A 181 -3.46 -19.28 6.88
CA GLY A 181 -2.33 -20.17 7.18
C GLY A 181 -1.01 -19.46 7.58
N VAL A 182 -0.88 -18.14 7.35
CA VAL A 182 0.38 -17.40 7.60
C VAL A 182 0.26 -16.45 8.78
N THR A 183 -0.78 -15.62 8.84
CA THR A 183 -0.98 -14.63 9.90
C THR A 183 -2.04 -15.09 10.91
N SER A 184 -2.20 -14.32 12.02
CA SER A 184 -3.38 -14.43 12.86
C SER A 184 -4.64 -14.07 12.05
N CYS A 185 -5.74 -14.77 12.29
CA CYS A 185 -7.00 -14.53 11.59
C CYS A 185 -7.98 -13.69 12.40
N LEU A 186 -9.13 -13.32 11.82
CA LEU A 186 -10.15 -12.56 12.53
C LEU A 186 -10.78 -13.35 13.69
N ALA A 187 -10.88 -14.68 13.56
CA ALA A 187 -11.34 -15.54 14.64
C ALA A 187 -10.35 -15.55 15.83
N CYS A 188 -9.03 -15.50 15.60
CA CYS A 188 -8.06 -15.30 16.66
C CYS A 188 -8.34 -14.02 17.45
N ALA A 189 -8.61 -12.92 16.74
CA ALA A 189 -8.93 -11.64 17.37
C ALA A 189 -10.22 -11.71 18.19
N ASP A 190 -11.23 -12.45 17.72
CA ASP A 190 -12.48 -12.63 18.47
C ASP A 190 -12.30 -13.55 19.69
N LEU A 191 -11.50 -14.59 19.59
CA LEU A 191 -11.15 -15.42 20.75
C LEU A 191 -10.39 -14.63 21.81
N HIS A 192 -9.43 -13.79 21.42
CA HIS A 192 -8.75 -12.89 22.37
C HIS A 192 -9.70 -11.86 23.01
N ARG A 193 -10.77 -11.45 22.32
CA ARG A 193 -11.81 -10.59 22.93
C ARG A 193 -12.68 -11.37 23.88
N THR A 194 -13.09 -12.59 23.51
CA THR A 194 -13.87 -13.49 24.35
C THR A 194 -13.14 -13.85 25.64
N ASP A 195 -11.82 -14.02 25.61
CA ASP A 195 -11.03 -14.27 26.82
C ASP A 195 -11.02 -13.08 27.80
N ARG A 196 -11.25 -11.86 27.30
CA ARG A 196 -11.35 -10.64 28.13
C ARG A 196 -12.78 -10.36 28.57
N ASP A 197 -13.74 -10.69 27.73
CA ASP A 197 -15.15 -10.48 27.93
C ASP A 197 -15.94 -11.64 27.35
N GLY A 198 -16.44 -12.52 28.21
CA GLY A 198 -17.23 -13.69 27.82
C GLY A 198 -18.51 -13.35 27.10
N ALA A 199 -19.02 -12.11 27.19
CA ALA A 199 -20.19 -11.65 26.45
C ALA A 199 -19.89 -11.26 24.98
N TRP A 200 -18.60 -11.19 24.59
CA TRP A 200 -18.20 -10.77 23.25
C TRP A 200 -18.93 -11.48 22.10
N PRO A 201 -19.16 -12.81 22.12
CA PRO A 201 -19.88 -13.46 21.01
C PRO A 201 -21.30 -12.92 20.81
N ALA A 202 -22.02 -12.62 21.88
CA ALA A 202 -23.36 -12.05 21.83
C ALA A 202 -23.36 -10.59 21.35
N VAL A 203 -22.35 -9.81 21.75
CA VAL A 203 -22.13 -8.44 21.27
C VAL A 203 -21.75 -8.44 19.80
N ALA A 204 -20.83 -9.30 19.39
CA ALA A 204 -20.40 -9.41 18.00
C ALA A 204 -21.54 -9.80 17.05
N ALA A 205 -22.46 -10.68 17.50
CA ALA A 205 -23.63 -11.07 16.72
C ALA A 205 -24.56 -9.87 16.42
N GLN A 206 -24.70 -8.93 17.35
CA GLN A 206 -25.50 -7.71 17.17
C GLN A 206 -24.80 -6.68 16.27
N LEU A 207 -23.48 -6.69 16.21
CA LEU A 207 -22.68 -5.73 15.44
C LEU A 207 -22.45 -6.15 13.97
N ARG A 208 -22.83 -7.35 13.59
CA ARG A 208 -22.51 -7.93 12.27
C ARG A 208 -23.10 -7.14 11.10
N ASP A 209 -24.33 -6.66 11.26
CA ASP A 209 -25.04 -5.92 10.22
C ASP A 209 -25.03 -4.39 10.47
N VAL A 210 -24.22 -3.95 11.45
CA VAL A 210 -24.08 -2.55 11.79
C VAL A 210 -22.93 -1.93 11.01
N ILE A 211 -23.24 -0.85 10.29
CA ILE A 211 -22.25 -0.02 9.60
C ILE A 211 -21.68 0.97 10.62
N GLY A 212 -20.37 1.03 10.71
CA GLY A 212 -19.69 2.00 11.56
C GLY A 212 -19.89 3.43 11.06
N CYS A 213 -20.09 4.36 11.98
CA CYS A 213 -20.27 5.77 11.66
C CYS A 213 -19.15 6.62 12.31
N ALA A 214 -18.64 7.58 11.57
CA ALA A 214 -17.73 8.62 12.04
C ALA A 214 -17.91 9.89 11.21
N ASP A 215 -17.26 10.97 11.62
CA ASP A 215 -17.18 12.20 10.85
C ASP A 215 -16.42 12.02 9.52
N ARG A 216 -16.62 12.94 8.60
CA ARG A 216 -16.01 12.87 7.26
C ARG A 216 -14.48 12.83 7.30
N PRO A 217 -13.77 13.65 8.12
CA PRO A 217 -12.33 13.57 8.28
C PRO A 217 -11.84 12.18 8.70
N THR A 218 -12.48 11.54 9.67
CA THR A 218 -12.12 10.17 10.12
C THR A 218 -12.31 9.14 9.01
N VAL A 219 -13.41 9.21 8.26
CA VAL A 219 -13.65 8.31 7.12
C VAL A 219 -12.57 8.48 6.05
N LEU A 220 -12.24 9.73 5.68
CA LEU A 220 -11.21 10.03 4.67
C LEU A 220 -9.83 9.58 5.12
N ALA A 221 -9.44 9.86 6.37
CA ALA A 221 -8.16 9.45 6.92
C ALA A 221 -8.03 7.91 6.97
N THR A 222 -9.12 7.22 7.35
CA THR A 222 -9.18 5.75 7.38
C THR A 222 -8.99 5.17 5.97
N ALA A 223 -9.70 5.71 4.99
CA ALA A 223 -9.57 5.30 3.59
C ALA A 223 -8.15 5.53 3.06
N ALA A 224 -7.53 6.69 3.35
CA ALA A 224 -6.18 7.01 2.93
C ALA A 224 -5.14 6.04 3.53
N VAL A 225 -5.25 5.72 4.83
CA VAL A 225 -4.38 4.71 5.47
C VAL A 225 -4.58 3.33 4.85
N ALA A 226 -5.82 2.91 4.60
CA ALA A 226 -6.12 1.65 3.95
C ALA A 226 -5.54 1.57 2.54
N LEU A 227 -5.69 2.62 1.74
CA LEU A 227 -5.10 2.72 0.39
C LEU A 227 -3.58 2.59 0.42
N GLY A 228 -2.91 3.24 1.39
CA GLY A 228 -1.46 3.09 1.56
C GLY A 228 -1.03 1.65 1.84
N GLN A 229 -1.80 0.88 2.63
CA GLN A 229 -1.54 -0.54 2.86
C GLN A 229 -1.81 -1.38 1.60
N LEU A 230 -2.94 -1.14 0.92
CA LEU A 230 -3.30 -1.84 -0.31
C LEU A 230 -2.29 -1.60 -1.44
N GLN A 231 -1.79 -0.37 -1.60
CA GLN A 231 -0.77 -0.05 -2.57
C GLN A 231 0.53 -0.84 -2.32
N ARG A 232 0.95 -0.99 -1.07
CA ARG A 232 2.11 -1.83 -0.70
C ARG A 232 1.89 -3.29 -1.08
N ILE A 233 0.69 -3.82 -0.83
CA ILE A 233 0.32 -5.20 -1.18
C ILE A 233 0.34 -5.38 -2.70
N ILE A 234 -0.28 -4.47 -3.45
CA ILE A 234 -0.30 -4.49 -4.92
C ILE A 234 1.12 -4.47 -5.48
N THR A 235 1.98 -3.61 -4.94
CA THR A 235 3.38 -3.47 -5.36
C THR A 235 4.17 -4.75 -5.07
N ALA A 236 4.00 -5.34 -3.88
CA ALA A 236 4.67 -6.58 -3.50
C ALA A 236 4.26 -7.78 -4.38
N VAL A 237 2.96 -7.94 -4.65
CA VAL A 237 2.44 -9.03 -5.49
C VAL A 237 2.89 -8.89 -6.95
N ARG A 238 3.10 -7.68 -7.43
CA ARG A 238 3.62 -7.41 -8.79
C ARG A 238 5.12 -7.66 -8.93
N GLY A 239 5.81 -8.09 -7.88
CA GLY A 239 7.27 -8.25 -7.92
C GLY A 239 8.00 -6.93 -8.19
N GLN A 240 7.31 -5.82 -8.07
CA GLN A 240 7.94 -4.51 -8.09
C GLN A 240 8.63 -4.39 -6.73
N GLU A 241 9.89 -4.79 -6.67
CA GLU A 241 10.72 -4.62 -5.47
C GLU A 241 10.74 -3.15 -5.08
N ALA A 242 9.74 -2.75 -4.33
CA ALA A 242 9.95 -1.64 -3.44
C ALA A 242 10.77 -2.22 -2.29
N ALA A 243 11.99 -1.77 -2.12
CA ALA A 243 12.73 -1.88 -0.87
C ALA A 243 11.93 -1.13 0.22
N GLY A 244 10.72 -1.59 0.49
CA GLY A 244 9.77 -1.02 1.43
C GLY A 244 9.46 -2.04 2.50
N ALA A 245 9.35 -1.58 3.73
CA ALA A 245 8.87 -2.40 4.83
C ALA A 245 7.55 -3.10 4.45
N PRO A 246 7.32 -4.33 4.93
CA PRO A 246 6.07 -5.04 4.70
C PRO A 246 4.87 -4.21 5.17
N PRO A 247 3.64 -4.50 4.69
CA PRO A 247 2.47 -3.77 5.14
C PRO A 247 2.39 -3.73 6.68
N ALA A 248 2.22 -2.54 7.24
CA ALA A 248 2.18 -2.36 8.70
C ALA A 248 0.98 -3.09 9.34
N THR A 249 0.01 -3.52 8.51
CA THR A 249 -1.16 -4.26 8.94
C THR A 249 -0.94 -5.76 9.07
N LEU A 250 0.25 -6.32 8.77
CA LEU A 250 0.55 -7.74 9.05
C LEU A 250 0.44 -8.00 10.55
N ASN A 251 -0.47 -8.93 10.95
CA ASN A 251 -0.78 -9.21 12.35
C ASN A 251 -1.07 -7.95 13.21
N THR A 252 -1.50 -6.86 12.59
CA THR A 252 -1.62 -5.57 13.27
C THR A 252 -2.84 -4.81 12.77
N THR A 253 -3.63 -4.27 13.69
CA THR A 253 -4.66 -3.28 13.38
C THR A 253 -4.09 -1.89 13.64
N LEU A 254 -4.18 -1.01 12.65
CA LEU A 254 -3.93 0.41 12.80
C LEU A 254 -5.23 1.09 13.21
N GLN A 255 -5.20 1.85 14.29
CA GLN A 255 -6.30 2.71 14.72
C GLN A 255 -5.95 4.15 14.39
N VAL A 256 -6.80 4.79 13.61
CA VAL A 256 -6.68 6.19 13.17
C VAL A 256 -7.61 7.03 14.02
N ASP A 257 -7.05 7.88 14.85
CA ASP A 257 -7.77 8.84 15.69
C ASP A 257 -7.45 10.25 15.20
N VAL A 258 -8.38 10.82 14.44
CA VAL A 258 -8.21 12.15 13.84
C VAL A 258 -8.32 13.24 14.91
N SER A 259 -9.14 13.03 15.93
CA SER A 259 -9.34 14.02 17.01
C SER A 259 -8.05 14.26 17.79
N ASN A 260 -7.25 13.22 17.97
CA ASN A 260 -5.96 13.28 18.68
C ASN A 260 -4.76 13.32 17.73
N ASN A 261 -4.97 13.35 16.41
CA ASN A 261 -3.92 13.31 15.38
C ASN A 261 -2.96 12.12 15.54
N THR A 262 -3.48 10.95 15.91
CA THR A 262 -2.64 9.77 16.19
C THR A 262 -3.01 8.57 15.33
N ILE A 263 -2.00 7.77 15.00
CA ILE A 263 -2.18 6.43 14.45
C ILE A 263 -1.48 5.47 15.41
N THR A 264 -2.26 4.61 16.05
CA THR A 264 -1.74 3.60 16.95
C THR A 264 -1.82 2.21 16.35
N ALA A 265 -0.92 1.32 16.75
CA ALA A 265 -0.82 -0.04 16.23
C ALA A 265 -1.09 -1.06 17.33
N ARG A 266 -2.06 -1.95 17.09
CA ARG A 266 -2.36 -3.07 17.98
C ARG A 266 -1.98 -4.38 17.31
N ARG A 267 -1.02 -5.10 17.88
CA ARG A 267 -0.60 -6.42 17.40
C ARG A 267 -1.57 -7.51 17.83
N TRP A 268 -1.68 -8.52 16.99
CA TRP A 268 -2.45 -9.73 17.22
C TRP A 268 -1.55 -10.96 17.06
N SER A 269 -1.66 -11.91 17.98
CA SER A 269 -1.06 -13.23 17.87
C SER A 269 -2.10 -14.26 17.44
N ARG A 270 -1.67 -15.41 16.94
CA ARG A 270 -2.55 -16.56 16.82
C ARG A 270 -3.06 -16.94 18.19
N HIS A 271 -4.33 -17.30 18.26
CA HIS A 271 -4.93 -17.74 19.50
C HIS A 271 -4.76 -19.25 19.66
N PRO A 272 -4.38 -19.76 20.85
CA PRO A 272 -4.14 -21.21 21.06
C PRO A 272 -5.33 -22.11 20.70
N ARG A 273 -6.56 -21.60 20.87
CA ARG A 273 -7.79 -22.32 20.53
C ARG A 273 -8.27 -22.11 19.09
N CYS A 274 -7.52 -21.41 18.24
CA CYS A 274 -7.89 -21.19 16.88
C CYS A 274 -7.19 -22.20 15.95
N GLU A 275 -7.94 -22.81 15.07
CA GLU A 275 -7.44 -23.81 14.10
C GLU A 275 -6.90 -23.19 12.78
N CYS A 276 -6.69 -21.86 12.74
CA CYS A 276 -6.24 -21.16 11.52
C CYS A 276 -4.81 -21.51 11.05
#